data_5ce7fe6a9f9de31ae6e5881a35418a10
#
_entry.id   5ce7fe6a9f9de31ae6e5881a35418a10
#
_cell.length_a   1.000
_cell.length_b   1.000
_cell.length_c   1.000
_cell.angle_alpha   90.00
_cell.angle_beta   90.00
_cell.angle_gamma   90.00
#
_symmetry.space_group_name_H-M   'P 1'
#
loop_
_entity.id
_entity.type
_entity.pdbx_description
1 polymer ?
#
loop_
_entity_poly.entity_id
_entity_poly.type
_entity_poly.pdbx_seq_one_letter_code
_entity_poly.pdbx_strand_id
1 'polypeptide(L)' 'MTDLIDTTEMYLRTILELEEEGIVPMRARIAERLEHSGPTVSQTVARMEKHGLLTVEPDR' A
#
# COMPACT_ATOMS: atom_id res chain seq x y z
N MET A 1 -10.85 14.65 -7.90
CA MET A 1 -11.15 13.78 -6.76
C MET A 1 -10.46 12.45 -6.93
N THR A 2 -9.76 12.04 -5.91
CA THR A 2 -9.02 10.77 -5.96
C THR A 2 -9.98 9.62 -5.66
N ASP A 3 -10.08 8.68 -6.57
CA ASP A 3 -10.90 7.50 -6.33
C ASP A 3 -10.00 6.32 -5.93
N LEU A 4 -10.62 5.17 -5.68
CA LEU A 4 -9.89 4.01 -5.20
C LEU A 4 -8.89 3.49 -6.25
N ILE A 5 -9.20 3.66 -7.52
CA ILE A 5 -8.32 3.22 -8.60
C ILE A 5 -7.05 4.03 -8.62
N ASP A 6 -7.15 5.36 -8.51
CA ASP A 6 -5.98 6.23 -8.45
C ASP A 6 -5.13 5.93 -7.23
N THR A 7 -5.77 5.72 -6.09
CA THR A 7 -5.08 5.37 -4.85
C THR A 7 -4.36 4.03 -5.01
N THR A 8 -5.01 3.07 -5.62
CA THR A 8 -4.41 1.75 -5.86
C THR A 8 -3.18 1.86 -6.73
N GLU A 9 -3.23 2.69 -7.79
CA GLU A 9 -2.08 2.90 -8.66
C GLU A 9 -0.89 3.45 -7.89
N MET A 10 -1.14 4.44 -7.03
CA MET A 10 -0.08 5.03 -6.20
C MET A 10 0.53 3.98 -5.27
N TYR A 11 -0.30 3.16 -4.66
CA TYR A 11 0.17 2.11 -3.76
C TYR A 11 0.94 1.03 -4.51
N LEU A 12 0.46 0.62 -5.69
CA LEU A 12 1.17 -0.37 -6.50
C LEU A 12 2.54 0.14 -6.93
N ARG A 13 2.63 1.40 -7.31
CA ARG A 13 3.91 1.99 -7.68
C ARG A 13 4.88 1.95 -6.50
N THR A 14 4.37 2.30 -5.30
CA THR A 14 5.19 2.27 -4.10
C THR A 14 5.66 0.86 -3.79
N ILE A 15 4.78 -0.12 -3.93
CA ILE A 15 5.11 -1.52 -3.70
C ILE A 15 6.22 -1.98 -4.66
N LEU A 16 6.10 -1.63 -5.94
CA LEU A 16 7.11 -1.99 -6.92
C LEU A 16 8.46 -1.35 -6.60
N GLU A 17 8.45 -0.09 -6.18
CA GLU A 17 9.69 0.60 -5.80
C GLU A 17 10.36 -0.10 -4.63
N LEU A 18 9.57 -0.48 -3.63
CA LEU A 18 10.11 -1.19 -2.47
C LEU A 18 10.73 -2.51 -2.88
N GLU A 19 10.05 -3.26 -3.74
CA GLU A 19 10.55 -4.54 -4.21
C GLU A 19 11.84 -4.39 -5.00
N GLU A 20 11.95 -3.35 -5.82
CA GLU A 20 13.16 -3.07 -6.56
C GLU A 20 14.34 -2.78 -5.64
N GLU A 21 14.05 -2.21 -4.47
CA GLU A 21 15.08 -1.92 -3.47
C GLU A 21 15.39 -3.13 -2.58
N GLY A 22 14.71 -4.24 -2.80
CA GLY A 22 14.89 -5.43 -1.99
C GLY A 22 14.19 -5.37 -0.65
N ILE A 23 13.19 -4.52 -0.52
CA ILE A 23 12.43 -4.35 0.71
C ILE A 23 11.07 -5.03 0.57
N VAL A 24 10.70 -5.84 1.56
CA VAL A 24 9.39 -6.47 1.56
C VAL A 24 8.33 -5.38 1.77
N PRO A 25 7.35 -5.26 0.85
CA PRO A 25 6.38 -4.16 0.90
C PRO A 25 5.27 -4.41 1.92
N MET A 26 5.62 -4.34 3.19
CA MET A 26 4.64 -4.43 4.26
C MET A 26 3.97 -3.07 4.47
N ARG A 27 2.81 -3.09 5.13
CA ARG A 27 2.03 -1.87 5.36
C ARG A 27 2.85 -0.77 6.03
N ALA A 28 3.69 -1.15 7.01
CA ALA A 28 4.53 -0.18 7.70
C ALA A 28 5.50 0.51 6.74
N ARG A 29 6.07 -0.24 5.81
CA ARG A 29 7.00 0.33 4.83
C ARG A 29 6.29 1.25 3.86
N ILE A 30 5.09 0.88 3.45
CA ILE A 30 4.27 1.71 2.57
C ILE A 30 3.92 3.03 3.27
N ALA A 31 3.55 2.94 4.56
CA ALA A 31 3.22 4.12 5.34
C ALA A 31 4.40 5.08 5.43
N GLU A 32 5.59 4.56 5.69
CA GLU A 32 6.79 5.38 5.75
C GLU A 32 7.07 6.08 4.42
N ARG A 33 6.98 5.32 3.33
CA ARG A 33 7.30 5.83 2.01
C ARG A 33 6.33 6.92 1.57
N LEU A 34 5.04 6.75 1.89
CA LEU A 34 4.00 7.69 1.51
C LEU A 34 3.78 8.79 2.55
N GLU A 35 4.43 8.70 3.69
CA GLU A 35 4.26 9.62 4.81
C GLU A 35 2.80 9.66 5.31
N HIS A 36 2.15 8.51 5.25
CA HIS A 36 0.80 8.34 5.77
C HIS A 36 0.85 7.64 7.12
N SER A 37 -0.18 7.83 7.94
CA SER A 37 -0.23 7.15 9.23
C SER A 37 -0.49 5.66 9.00
N GLY A 38 -0.04 4.82 9.94
CA GLY A 38 -0.28 3.39 9.89
C GLY A 38 -1.75 3.03 9.76
N PRO A 39 -2.64 3.60 10.61
CA PRO A 39 -4.07 3.32 10.48
C PRO A 39 -4.65 3.69 9.12
N THR A 40 -4.22 4.81 8.55
CA THR A 40 -4.69 5.22 7.22
C THR A 40 -4.31 4.19 6.16
N VAL A 41 -3.04 3.74 6.18
CA VAL A 41 -2.57 2.74 5.23
C VAL A 41 -3.31 1.43 5.42
N SER A 42 -3.47 0.99 6.67
CA SER A 42 -4.17 -0.27 6.95
C SER A 42 -5.59 -0.25 6.44
N GLN A 43 -6.32 0.83 6.65
CA GLN A 43 -7.69 0.95 6.18
C GLN A 43 -7.76 0.97 4.66
N THR A 44 -6.85 1.72 4.03
CA THR A 44 -6.83 1.83 2.58
C THR A 44 -6.48 0.50 1.93
N VAL A 45 -5.47 -0.18 2.45
CA VAL A 45 -5.05 -1.49 1.94
C VAL A 45 -6.18 -2.50 2.11
N ALA A 46 -6.85 -2.49 3.27
CA ALA A 46 -7.96 -3.42 3.50
C ALA A 46 -9.07 -3.22 2.49
N ARG A 47 -9.39 -1.97 2.16
CA ARG A 47 -10.40 -1.69 1.15
C ARG A 47 -9.99 -2.19 -0.22
N MET A 48 -8.73 -1.99 -0.59
CA MET A 48 -8.23 -2.44 -1.88
C MET A 48 -8.21 -3.96 -1.97
N GLU A 49 -7.82 -4.63 -0.89
CA GLU A 49 -7.84 -6.10 -0.86
C GLU A 49 -9.26 -6.62 -0.97
N LYS A 50 -10.20 -5.96 -0.31
CA LYS A 50 -11.61 -6.35 -0.37
C LYS A 50 -12.14 -6.29 -1.79
N HIS A 51 -11.65 -5.36 -2.59
CA HIS A 51 -12.06 -5.21 -3.99
C HIS A 51 -11.16 -5.99 -4.95
N GLY A 52 -10.22 -6.76 -4.42
CA GLY A 52 -9.35 -7.59 -5.25
C GLY A 52 -8.33 -6.81 -6.06
N LEU A 53 -8.00 -5.59 -5.63
CA LEU A 53 -7.12 -4.72 -6.40
C LEU A 53 -5.65 -4.95 -6.10
N LEU A 54 -5.31 -5.40 -4.90
CA LEU A 54 -3.93 -5.73 -4.55
C LEU A 54 -3.91 -6.63 -3.31
N THR A 55 -2.74 -7.22 -3.04
CA THR A 55 -2.50 -8.00 -1.85
C THR A 55 -1.16 -7.54 -1.27
N VAL A 56 -1.12 -7.35 0.05
CA VAL A 56 0.08 -6.89 0.74
C VAL A 56 0.40 -7.88 1.87
N GLU A 57 1.69 -8.16 2.07
CA GLU A 57 2.13 -9.01 3.16
C GLU A 57 1.67 -8.43 4.48
N PRO A 58 1.14 -9.26 5.38
CA PRO A 58 0.75 -8.75 6.70
C PRO A 58 1.97 -8.37 7.52
N ASP A 59 1.81 -7.33 8.32
CA ASP A 59 2.86 -6.93 9.26
C ASP A 59 3.02 -7.99 10.36
N ARG A 60 4.23 -8.15 10.82
CA ARG A 60 4.52 -9.09 11.88
C ARG A 60 5.16 -8.42 13.06
#